data_55e16f4b0434258c04b6bb3bfb72095e
#
_entry.id   55e16f4b0434258c04b6bb3bfb72095e
#
_cell.length_a   1.000
_cell.length_b   1.000
_cell.length_c   1.000
_cell.angle_alpha   90.00
_cell.angle_beta   90.00
_cell.angle_gamma   90.00
#
_symmetry.space_group_name_H-M   'P 1'
#
loop_
_entity.id
_entity.type
_entity.pdbx_description
1 polymer ?
#
loop_
_entity_poly.entity_id
_entity_poly.type
_entity_poly.pdbx_seq_one_letter_code
_entity_poly.pdbx_strand_id
1 'polypeptide(L)'
;MSMMKKEIVLTAATMLFSMVASTTFVSATEVYPKEYNTEGTITFEAGDEGVTPPVDPENPDPNKPVDPSDPPSPGTGGALSIDYGSKFKFGTQKISTADKTYYAAADVMNDGSRKPTYVQVTDRRGTLSGWKLSVSQPEQFKTASGDELVGAQLKFTKGQAVSLVDPTYTPQTVNSELTLTPGGNNTLAINAKS
;
A
#
# COMPACT_ATOMS: atom_id res chain seq x y z
N MET A 1 -0.32 6.19 3.61
CA MET A 1 1.02 6.64 4.06
C MET A 1 1.27 6.04 5.42
N SER A 2 2.17 5.04 5.50
CA SER A 2 2.55 4.46 6.79
C SER A 2 3.53 5.40 7.48
N MET A 3 3.10 6.15 8.48
CA MET A 3 4.04 6.68 9.46
C MET A 3 4.50 5.52 10.33
N MET A 4 5.61 4.89 9.94
CA MET A 4 6.34 4.03 10.87
C MET A 4 6.79 4.92 12.03
N LYS A 5 6.10 4.83 13.18
CA LYS A 5 6.68 5.24 14.46
C LYS A 5 7.80 4.25 14.76
N LYS A 6 9.01 4.53 14.24
CA LYS A 6 10.19 3.93 14.84
C LYS A 6 10.38 4.61 16.19
N GLU A 7 10.09 3.89 17.24
CA GLU A 7 10.53 4.32 18.57
C GLU A 7 12.06 4.32 18.58
N ILE A 8 12.64 5.52 18.57
CA ILE A 8 14.07 5.67 18.78
C ILE A 8 14.27 5.56 20.30
N VAL A 9 14.65 4.37 20.75
CA VAL A 9 15.10 4.18 22.14
C VAL A 9 16.49 4.79 22.24
N LEU A 10 16.56 6.01 22.74
CA LEU A 10 17.82 6.67 23.08
C LEU A 10 18.26 6.15 24.45
N THR A 11 19.19 5.20 24.48
CA THR A 11 19.81 4.73 25.74
C THR A 11 20.81 5.79 26.18
N ALA A 12 20.43 6.61 27.16
CA ALA A 12 21.37 7.50 27.81
C ALA A 12 22.29 6.69 28.72
N ALA A 13 23.57 6.64 28.39
CA ALA A 13 24.60 6.08 29.27
C ALA A 13 24.80 7.02 30.45
N THR A 14 24.40 6.57 31.65
CA THR A 14 24.66 7.27 32.89
C THR A 14 26.11 6.99 33.31
N MET A 15 27.00 7.97 33.16
CA MET A 15 28.33 7.91 33.82
C MET A 15 28.19 8.28 35.28
N LEU A 16 28.37 7.32 36.14
CA LEU A 16 28.55 7.55 37.58
C LEU A 16 29.98 8.02 37.85
N PHE A 17 30.13 9.28 38.19
CA PHE A 17 31.37 9.81 38.74
C PHE A 17 31.31 9.71 40.27
N SER A 18 32.07 8.82 40.86
CA SER A 18 32.27 8.77 42.34
C SER A 18 33.34 9.76 42.72
N MET A 19 32.96 10.88 43.29
CA MET A 19 33.90 11.77 44.01
C MET A 19 33.92 11.45 45.49
N VAL A 20 35.11 11.17 46.00
CA VAL A 20 35.38 11.08 47.43
C VAL A 20 35.47 12.49 48.00
N ALA A 21 34.50 12.88 48.80
CA ALA A 21 34.48 14.18 49.46
C ALA A 21 35.20 14.17 50.77
N SER A 22 36.27 14.93 50.91
CA SER A 22 36.80 15.37 52.19
C SER A 22 36.01 16.58 52.66
N THR A 23 35.52 16.50 53.92
CA THR A 23 34.59 17.43 54.54
C THR A 23 35.22 18.75 54.86
N THR A 24 34.79 19.83 54.21
CA THR A 24 34.77 21.18 54.77
C THR A 24 33.37 21.76 54.47
N PHE A 25 32.62 22.06 55.57
CA PHE A 25 31.29 22.63 55.44
C PHE A 25 31.40 24.09 55.00
N VAL A 26 31.29 24.35 53.70
CA VAL A 26 30.94 25.65 53.16
C VAL A 26 29.52 25.54 52.68
N SER A 27 28.61 26.22 53.37
CA SER A 27 27.18 26.28 52.92
C SER A 27 27.11 27.19 51.71
N ALA A 28 27.40 26.63 50.53
CA ALA A 28 27.08 27.23 49.26
C ALA A 28 25.75 26.62 48.83
N THR A 29 24.73 27.47 48.72
CA THR A 29 23.47 27.10 48.08
C THR A 29 23.80 26.93 46.60
N GLU A 30 24.20 25.73 46.17
CA GLU A 30 24.39 25.46 44.76
C GLU A 30 23.02 25.38 44.09
N VAL A 31 22.71 26.42 43.32
CA VAL A 31 21.58 26.39 42.41
C VAL A 31 22.01 25.67 41.15
N TYR A 32 21.88 24.34 41.18
CA TYR A 32 22.07 23.54 39.98
C TYR A 32 20.85 23.77 39.06
N PRO A 33 21.03 23.98 37.76
CA PRO A 33 19.93 23.92 36.86
C PRO A 33 19.34 22.49 36.90
N LYS A 34 18.08 22.40 37.32
CA LYS A 34 17.40 21.10 37.48
C LYS A 34 17.04 20.43 36.16
N GLU A 35 17.15 21.18 35.07
CA GLU A 35 16.74 20.75 33.73
C GLU A 35 17.81 21.15 32.71
N TYR A 36 18.16 20.24 31.85
CA TYR A 36 19.00 20.48 30.68
C TYR A 36 18.20 20.06 29.45
N ASN A 37 17.83 21.03 28.63
CA ASN A 37 17.07 20.81 27.42
C ASN A 37 18.03 20.61 26.25
N THR A 38 17.82 19.53 25.51
CA THR A 38 18.52 19.27 24.24
C THR A 38 17.51 19.29 23.09
N GLU A 39 17.93 19.82 21.98
CA GLU A 39 17.13 19.80 20.74
C GLU A 39 17.65 18.70 19.82
N GLY A 40 16.73 17.94 19.25
CA GLY A 40 17.00 16.97 18.21
C GLY A 40 16.19 17.31 16.96
N THR A 41 16.81 17.26 15.81
CA THR A 41 16.16 17.52 14.53
C THR A 41 16.27 16.31 13.63
N ILE A 42 15.18 15.96 12.94
CA ILE A 42 15.15 14.96 11.88
C ILE A 42 14.35 15.52 10.70
N THR A 43 14.86 15.35 9.50
CA THR A 43 14.17 15.71 8.27
C THR A 43 13.80 14.44 7.51
N PHE A 44 12.57 14.40 7.00
CA PHE A 44 12.11 13.33 6.12
C PHE A 44 11.91 13.92 4.72
N GLU A 45 12.44 13.22 3.73
CA GLU A 45 12.23 13.53 2.32
C GLU A 45 11.33 12.48 1.67
N ALA A 46 10.66 12.86 0.58
CA ALA A 46 9.87 11.91 -0.20
C ALA A 46 10.77 10.82 -0.78
N GLY A 47 10.38 9.54 -0.60
CA GLY A 47 11.08 8.43 -1.23
C GLY A 47 10.71 8.33 -2.70
N ASP A 48 11.70 8.29 -3.57
CA ASP A 48 11.57 8.10 -5.02
C ASP A 48 12.00 6.69 -5.49
N GLU A 49 12.32 5.83 -4.53
CA GLU A 49 12.82 4.48 -4.78
C GLU A 49 11.74 3.60 -5.40
N GLY A 50 12.01 3.09 -6.55
CA GLY A 50 11.45 1.99 -7.28
C GLY A 50 10.03 1.48 -6.94
N VAL A 51 9.69 0.34 -7.47
CA VAL A 51 8.44 -0.37 -7.20
C VAL A 51 8.56 -1.17 -5.92
N THR A 52 7.58 -1.07 -5.02
CA THR A 52 7.51 -1.93 -3.83
C THR A 52 7.14 -3.36 -4.24
N PRO A 53 7.85 -4.40 -3.77
CA PRO A 53 7.45 -5.77 -4.06
C PRO A 53 6.00 -6.06 -3.65
N PRO A 54 5.29 -6.95 -4.37
CA PRO A 54 3.94 -7.34 -4.02
C PRO A 54 3.88 -7.93 -2.61
N VAL A 55 2.83 -7.59 -1.85
CA VAL A 55 2.57 -8.17 -0.54
C VAL A 55 1.24 -8.91 -0.52
N ASP A 56 1.02 -9.71 0.51
CA ASP A 56 -0.24 -10.42 0.70
C ASP A 56 -1.40 -9.41 0.83
N PRO A 57 -2.39 -9.43 -0.07
CA PRO A 57 -3.50 -8.47 -0.02
C PRO A 57 -4.42 -8.66 1.19
N GLU A 58 -4.42 -9.83 1.83
CA GLU A 58 -5.26 -10.13 3.00
C GLU A 58 -4.54 -9.82 4.32
N ASN A 59 -3.21 -9.91 4.31
CA ASN A 59 -2.37 -9.62 5.48
C ASN A 59 -1.05 -8.99 5.05
N PRO A 60 -1.06 -7.72 4.63
CA PRO A 60 0.12 -7.06 4.09
C PRO A 60 1.27 -7.03 5.11
N ASP A 61 2.46 -7.45 4.68
CA ASP A 61 3.70 -7.33 5.44
C ASP A 61 4.84 -6.99 4.47
N PRO A 62 5.41 -5.79 4.51
CA PRO A 62 6.47 -5.38 3.58
C PRO A 62 7.77 -6.18 3.77
N ASN A 63 7.92 -6.88 4.90
CA ASN A 63 9.07 -7.75 5.15
C ASN A 63 8.84 -9.18 4.61
N LYS A 64 7.64 -9.47 4.13
CA LYS A 64 7.24 -10.78 3.57
C LYS A 64 6.56 -10.59 2.22
N PRO A 65 7.29 -10.19 1.19
CA PRO A 65 6.72 -10.06 -0.15
C PRO A 65 6.20 -11.42 -0.63
N VAL A 66 5.14 -11.38 -1.45
CA VAL A 66 4.65 -12.55 -2.16
C VAL A 66 5.25 -12.59 -3.57
N ASP A 67 5.33 -13.78 -4.14
CA ASP A 67 5.92 -14.01 -5.46
C ASP A 67 4.87 -14.62 -6.40
N PRO A 68 4.18 -13.79 -7.23
CA PRO A 68 3.18 -14.27 -8.17
C PRO A 68 3.79 -15.19 -9.23
N SER A 69 3.16 -16.35 -9.46
CA SER A 69 3.60 -17.30 -10.49
C SER A 69 3.42 -16.78 -11.93
N ASP A 70 2.52 -15.83 -12.13
CA ASP A 70 2.38 -15.07 -13.37
C ASP A 70 3.04 -13.70 -13.20
N PRO A 71 4.19 -13.46 -13.81
CA PRO A 71 4.93 -12.20 -13.61
C PRO A 71 4.03 -10.98 -13.84
N PRO A 72 4.01 -10.03 -12.89
CA PRO A 72 3.19 -8.82 -13.04
C PRO A 72 3.73 -7.93 -14.18
N SER A 73 2.88 -7.02 -14.63
CA SER A 73 3.38 -5.89 -15.42
C SER A 73 4.30 -5.02 -14.56
N PRO A 74 5.28 -4.35 -15.14
CA PRO A 74 6.12 -3.42 -14.38
C PRO A 74 5.28 -2.37 -13.66
N GLY A 75 5.61 -2.12 -12.39
CA GLY A 75 4.98 -1.04 -11.64
C GLY A 75 5.35 0.33 -12.19
N THR A 76 4.61 1.36 -11.77
CA THR A 76 4.80 2.73 -12.30
C THR A 76 5.98 3.47 -11.69
N GLY A 77 6.49 3.01 -10.55
CA GLY A 77 7.58 3.68 -9.83
C GLY A 77 7.22 5.06 -9.28
N GLY A 78 8.19 5.72 -8.64
CA GLY A 78 8.05 7.05 -8.07
C GLY A 78 7.47 7.08 -6.65
N ALA A 79 7.32 8.29 -6.11
CA ALA A 79 6.85 8.49 -4.73
C ALA A 79 5.36 8.13 -4.52
N LEU A 80 4.55 8.13 -5.56
CA LEU A 80 3.21 7.54 -5.63
C LEU A 80 3.20 6.54 -6.79
N SER A 81 3.03 5.28 -6.50
CA SER A 81 3.14 4.21 -7.50
C SER A 81 2.02 3.19 -7.41
N ILE A 82 1.68 2.60 -8.56
CA ILE A 82 1.00 1.30 -8.63
C ILE A 82 2.11 0.26 -8.72
N ASP A 83 2.24 -0.56 -7.71
CA ASP A 83 3.32 -1.54 -7.62
C ASP A 83 2.92 -2.90 -8.21
N TYR A 84 1.64 -3.25 -8.08
CA TYR A 84 1.11 -4.51 -8.56
C TYR A 84 -0.34 -4.36 -9.01
N GLY A 85 -0.73 -5.12 -10.02
CA GLY A 85 -2.10 -5.31 -10.44
C GLY A 85 -2.30 -6.72 -10.99
N SER A 86 -3.30 -7.41 -10.48
CA SER A 86 -3.65 -8.76 -10.92
C SER A 86 -4.08 -8.80 -12.38
N LYS A 87 -3.73 -9.87 -13.06
CA LYS A 87 -4.26 -10.19 -14.39
C LYS A 87 -5.56 -10.99 -14.25
N PHE A 88 -6.62 -10.53 -14.90
CA PHE A 88 -7.92 -11.20 -14.82
C PHE A 88 -7.99 -12.37 -15.82
N LYS A 89 -7.91 -13.59 -15.32
CA LYS A 89 -7.96 -14.84 -16.11
C LYS A 89 -9.31 -15.52 -15.91
N PHE A 90 -10.11 -15.57 -16.96
CA PHE A 90 -11.45 -16.21 -16.94
C PHE A 90 -11.43 -17.66 -17.42
N GLY A 91 -10.26 -18.18 -17.80
CA GLY A 91 -10.09 -19.56 -18.28
C GLY A 91 -10.79 -19.82 -19.63
N THR A 92 -10.87 -21.10 -20.00
CA THR A 92 -11.57 -21.57 -21.18
C THR A 92 -13.03 -21.82 -20.85
N GLN A 93 -13.94 -21.19 -21.58
CA GLN A 93 -15.38 -21.29 -21.36
C GLN A 93 -16.07 -21.95 -22.55
N LYS A 94 -17.15 -22.67 -22.28
CA LYS A 94 -17.99 -23.22 -23.32
C LYS A 94 -18.92 -22.16 -23.87
N ILE A 95 -19.12 -22.13 -25.19
CA ILE A 95 -20.09 -21.23 -25.84
C ILE A 95 -21.49 -21.54 -25.28
N SER A 96 -22.24 -20.53 -24.97
CA SER A 96 -23.61 -20.61 -24.44
C SER A 96 -24.49 -19.58 -25.16
N THR A 97 -25.74 -19.96 -25.40
CA THR A 97 -26.79 -19.05 -25.92
C THR A 97 -27.54 -18.33 -24.79
N ALA A 98 -27.25 -18.67 -23.54
CA ALA A 98 -27.82 -18.03 -22.37
C ALA A 98 -26.78 -17.08 -21.73
N ASP A 99 -27.28 -16.06 -21.02
CA ASP A 99 -26.44 -15.17 -20.23
C ASP A 99 -25.61 -15.97 -19.21
N LYS A 100 -24.35 -15.69 -19.12
CA LYS A 100 -23.39 -16.34 -18.21
C LYS A 100 -22.54 -15.33 -17.51
N THR A 101 -22.27 -15.60 -16.23
CA THR A 101 -21.27 -14.88 -15.45
C THR A 101 -20.06 -15.78 -15.25
N TYR A 102 -18.89 -15.23 -15.56
CA TYR A 102 -17.61 -15.91 -15.35
C TYR A 102 -16.80 -15.12 -14.34
N TYR A 103 -16.12 -15.82 -13.45
CA TYR A 103 -15.29 -15.19 -12.43
C TYR A 103 -13.81 -15.33 -12.82
N ALA A 104 -13.05 -14.26 -12.59
CA ALA A 104 -11.60 -14.32 -12.72
C ALA A 104 -11.02 -15.31 -11.69
N ALA A 105 -10.01 -16.05 -12.10
CA ALA A 105 -9.28 -16.93 -11.21
C ALA A 105 -8.51 -16.11 -10.17
N ALA A 106 -8.34 -16.67 -8.97
CA ALA A 106 -7.45 -16.12 -7.97
C ALA A 106 -5.99 -16.12 -8.47
N ASP A 107 -5.20 -15.18 -8.00
CA ASP A 107 -3.76 -15.17 -8.26
C ASP A 107 -3.10 -16.37 -7.58
N VAL A 108 -2.19 -17.02 -8.29
CA VAL A 108 -1.42 -18.15 -7.78
C VAL A 108 0.00 -17.65 -7.51
N MET A 109 0.51 -17.94 -6.32
CA MET A 109 1.88 -17.62 -5.93
C MET A 109 2.81 -18.81 -6.24
N ASN A 110 4.10 -18.57 -6.31
CA ASN A 110 5.09 -19.62 -6.59
C ASN A 110 5.16 -20.71 -5.49
N ASP A 111 4.73 -20.38 -4.27
CA ASP A 111 4.56 -21.35 -3.18
C ASP A 111 3.27 -22.19 -3.28
N GLY A 112 2.46 -21.96 -4.31
CA GLY A 112 1.18 -22.64 -4.56
C GLY A 112 -0.01 -22.03 -3.82
N SER A 113 0.19 -21.01 -2.97
CA SER A 113 -0.91 -20.31 -2.33
C SER A 113 -1.75 -19.53 -3.34
N ARG A 114 -3.00 -19.24 -2.97
CA ARG A 114 -3.92 -18.46 -3.80
C ARG A 114 -4.33 -17.20 -3.08
N LYS A 115 -4.32 -16.09 -3.80
CA LYS A 115 -4.70 -14.77 -3.29
C LYS A 115 -5.84 -14.19 -4.12
N PRO A 116 -6.73 -13.39 -3.51
CA PRO A 116 -7.72 -12.65 -4.28
C PRO A 116 -7.03 -11.72 -5.28
N THR A 117 -7.71 -11.37 -6.36
CA THR A 117 -7.21 -10.37 -7.29
C THR A 117 -7.15 -9.00 -6.61
N TYR A 118 -6.06 -8.25 -6.79
CA TYR A 118 -5.83 -6.99 -6.09
C TYR A 118 -4.99 -6.01 -6.90
N VAL A 119 -4.97 -4.79 -6.44
CA VAL A 119 -4.04 -3.74 -6.87
C VAL A 119 -3.31 -3.22 -5.64
N GLN A 120 -1.99 -3.05 -5.75
CA GLN A 120 -1.17 -2.46 -4.70
C GLN A 120 -0.72 -1.07 -5.10
N VAL A 121 -0.96 -0.11 -4.20
CA VAL A 121 -0.54 1.28 -4.36
C VAL A 121 0.33 1.67 -3.16
N THR A 122 1.45 2.29 -3.44
CA THR A 122 2.34 2.86 -2.42
C THR A 122 2.42 4.37 -2.56
N ASP A 123 2.23 5.09 -1.45
CA ASP A 123 2.40 6.54 -1.37
C ASP A 123 3.50 6.89 -0.37
N ARG A 124 4.63 7.37 -0.88
CA ARG A 124 5.82 7.80 -0.12
C ARG A 124 6.06 9.31 -0.19
N ARG A 125 5.07 10.08 -0.68
CA ARG A 125 5.22 11.53 -0.86
C ARG A 125 5.36 12.30 0.46
N GLY A 126 4.87 11.75 1.56
CA GLY A 126 4.92 12.41 2.87
C GLY A 126 3.97 13.60 3.05
N THR A 127 3.21 13.97 2.01
CA THR A 127 2.42 15.20 1.98
C THR A 127 0.99 15.06 2.49
N LEU A 128 0.51 13.83 2.70
CA LEU A 128 -0.89 13.52 3.04
C LEU A 128 -1.91 14.09 2.04
N SER A 129 -1.51 14.43 0.82
CA SER A 129 -2.38 15.08 -0.18
C SER A 129 -3.45 14.16 -0.78
N GLY A 130 -3.49 12.90 -0.35
CA GLY A 130 -4.41 11.90 -0.88
C GLY A 130 -4.12 11.50 -2.34
N TRP A 131 -4.87 10.54 -2.84
CA TRP A 131 -4.79 10.06 -4.22
C TRP A 131 -6.09 9.40 -4.68
N LYS A 132 -6.23 9.21 -5.97
CA LYS A 132 -7.36 8.49 -6.56
C LYS A 132 -6.86 7.37 -7.46
N LEU A 133 -7.48 6.21 -7.35
CA LEU A 133 -7.32 5.09 -8.28
C LEU A 133 -8.57 4.97 -9.13
N SER A 134 -8.39 4.98 -10.43
CA SER A 134 -9.46 4.75 -11.41
C SER A 134 -9.13 3.57 -12.30
N VAL A 135 -10.16 2.92 -12.82
CA VAL A 135 -10.05 1.80 -13.74
C VAL A 135 -10.88 2.09 -14.99
N SER A 136 -10.39 1.63 -16.15
CA SER A 136 -11.11 1.70 -17.41
C SER A 136 -10.94 0.41 -18.18
N GLN A 137 -11.87 0.17 -19.12
CA GLN A 137 -11.76 -0.88 -20.11
C GLN A 137 -11.70 -0.18 -21.48
N PRO A 138 -10.49 -0.01 -22.07
CA PRO A 138 -10.32 0.73 -23.32
C PRO A 138 -11.11 0.13 -24.48
N GLU A 139 -11.16 -1.20 -24.55
CA GLU A 139 -11.80 -1.92 -25.64
C GLU A 139 -12.63 -3.09 -25.12
N GLN A 140 -13.57 -3.55 -25.96
CA GLN A 140 -14.32 -4.79 -25.72
C GLN A 140 -13.39 -6.01 -25.83
N PHE A 141 -13.74 -7.09 -25.15
CA PHE A 141 -13.08 -8.37 -25.33
C PHE A 141 -13.20 -8.81 -26.81
N LYS A 142 -12.10 -9.31 -27.36
CA LYS A 142 -12.01 -9.74 -28.76
C LYS A 142 -11.44 -11.14 -28.86
N THR A 143 -11.85 -11.87 -29.88
CA THR A 143 -11.21 -13.13 -30.27
C THR A 143 -9.84 -12.84 -30.89
N ALA A 144 -9.03 -13.89 -31.11
CA ALA A 144 -7.78 -13.78 -31.86
C ALA A 144 -7.99 -13.32 -33.33
N SER A 145 -9.17 -13.54 -33.91
CA SER A 145 -9.56 -13.04 -35.23
C SER A 145 -10.04 -11.59 -35.23
N GLY A 146 -10.20 -10.98 -34.05
CA GLY A 146 -10.64 -9.58 -33.91
C GLY A 146 -12.15 -9.41 -33.70
N ASP A 147 -12.92 -10.48 -33.66
CA ASP A 147 -14.37 -10.42 -33.45
C ASP A 147 -14.66 -10.03 -31.97
N GLU A 148 -15.53 -9.06 -31.77
CA GLU A 148 -15.89 -8.57 -30.45
C GLU A 148 -16.89 -9.47 -29.74
N LEU A 149 -16.71 -9.64 -28.43
CA LEU A 149 -17.68 -10.26 -27.55
C LEU A 149 -18.76 -9.25 -27.18
N VAL A 150 -19.72 -9.07 -28.10
CA VAL A 150 -20.76 -8.05 -27.96
C VAL A 150 -21.60 -8.28 -26.71
N GLY A 151 -21.82 -7.21 -25.93
CA GLY A 151 -22.64 -7.24 -24.72
C GLY A 151 -21.91 -7.74 -23.47
N ALA A 152 -20.66 -8.16 -23.56
CA ALA A 152 -19.90 -8.54 -22.38
C ALA A 152 -19.58 -7.31 -21.52
N GLN A 153 -19.73 -7.48 -20.21
CA GLN A 153 -19.43 -6.45 -19.20
C GLN A 153 -18.41 -6.98 -18.20
N LEU A 154 -17.42 -6.15 -17.89
CA LEU A 154 -16.48 -6.42 -16.79
C LEU A 154 -17.02 -5.74 -15.53
N LYS A 155 -17.26 -6.55 -14.50
CA LYS A 155 -17.74 -6.08 -13.20
C LYS A 155 -16.78 -6.48 -12.09
N PHE A 156 -16.45 -5.53 -11.22
CA PHE A 156 -15.75 -5.76 -9.98
C PHE A 156 -16.76 -5.74 -8.84
N THR A 157 -16.62 -6.65 -7.90
CA THR A 157 -17.52 -6.75 -6.74
C THR A 157 -16.73 -7.01 -5.47
N LYS A 158 -17.29 -6.61 -4.33
CA LYS A 158 -16.70 -6.83 -3.00
C LYS A 158 -15.32 -6.19 -2.83
N GLY A 159 -15.07 -5.07 -3.51
CA GLY A 159 -13.84 -4.32 -3.34
C GLY A 159 -13.66 -3.86 -1.88
N GLN A 160 -12.46 -4.04 -1.35
CA GLN A 160 -12.06 -3.62 -0.01
C GLN A 160 -10.67 -3.01 -0.08
N ALA A 161 -10.38 -2.07 0.81
CA ALA A 161 -9.02 -1.57 1.01
C ALA A 161 -8.45 -2.20 2.29
N VAL A 162 -7.22 -2.68 2.16
CA VAL A 162 -6.41 -3.14 3.29
C VAL A 162 -5.16 -2.28 3.33
N SER A 163 -4.77 -1.83 4.49
CA SER A 163 -3.62 -0.94 4.65
C SER A 163 -2.82 -1.29 5.90
N LEU A 164 -1.51 -1.06 5.83
CA LEU A 164 -0.57 -1.22 6.95
C LEU A 164 -0.56 0.00 7.89
N VAL A 165 -1.21 1.08 7.46
CA VAL A 165 -1.24 2.32 8.24
C VAL A 165 -2.43 2.33 9.19
N ASP A 166 -2.38 3.24 10.15
CA ASP A 166 -3.50 3.54 11.03
C ASP A 166 -4.80 3.69 10.20
N PRO A 167 -5.92 3.12 10.67
CA PRO A 167 -7.21 3.21 9.98
C PRO A 167 -7.63 4.63 9.56
N THR A 168 -7.14 5.65 10.27
CA THR A 168 -7.36 7.06 9.93
C THR A 168 -6.82 7.41 8.54
N TYR A 169 -5.76 6.76 8.09
CA TYR A 169 -5.11 7.01 6.79
C TYR A 169 -5.47 5.97 5.73
N THR A 170 -6.28 4.98 6.08
CA THR A 170 -6.79 4.02 5.10
C THR A 170 -7.78 4.71 4.16
N PRO A 171 -7.80 4.39 2.85
CA PRO A 171 -8.79 4.95 1.93
C PRO A 171 -10.21 4.79 2.45
N GLN A 172 -10.90 5.90 2.68
CA GLN A 172 -12.26 5.91 3.26
C GLN A 172 -13.34 5.62 2.22
N THR A 173 -13.05 5.88 0.95
CA THR A 173 -13.99 5.64 -0.15
C THR A 173 -13.45 4.55 -1.05
N VAL A 174 -14.08 3.39 -0.97
CA VAL A 174 -13.85 2.25 -1.87
C VAL A 174 -15.18 1.93 -2.53
N ASN A 175 -15.22 2.04 -3.85
CA ASN A 175 -16.38 1.58 -4.61
C ASN A 175 -16.34 0.05 -4.68
N SER A 176 -17.09 -0.60 -3.80
CA SER A 176 -17.11 -2.06 -3.68
C SER A 176 -17.72 -2.77 -4.89
N GLU A 177 -18.44 -2.04 -5.75
CA GLU A 177 -18.98 -2.53 -7.01
C GLU A 177 -18.72 -1.54 -8.14
N LEU A 178 -18.12 -2.03 -9.23
CA LEU A 178 -17.83 -1.25 -10.43
C LEU A 178 -18.26 -2.07 -11.64
N THR A 179 -18.96 -1.43 -12.59
CA THR A 179 -19.22 -2.00 -13.90
C THR A 179 -18.56 -1.11 -14.94
N LEU A 180 -17.72 -1.70 -15.79
CA LEU A 180 -17.00 -0.96 -16.82
C LEU A 180 -17.76 -1.00 -18.14
N THR A 181 -17.69 0.11 -18.86
CA THR A 181 -18.18 0.20 -20.23
C THR A 181 -16.97 0.22 -21.16
N PRO A 182 -16.85 -0.72 -22.12
CA PRO A 182 -15.77 -0.70 -23.10
C PRO A 182 -15.72 0.63 -23.85
N GLY A 183 -14.52 1.20 -23.97
CA GLY A 183 -14.32 2.54 -24.56
C GLY A 183 -14.87 3.71 -23.72
N GLY A 184 -15.37 3.43 -22.52
CA GLY A 184 -15.91 4.44 -21.61
C GLY A 184 -14.84 5.19 -20.81
N ASN A 185 -15.30 6.17 -20.03
CA ASN A 185 -14.43 6.96 -19.16
C ASN A 185 -13.87 6.15 -18.00
N ASN A 186 -12.80 6.67 -17.40
CA ASN A 186 -12.25 6.13 -16.17
C ASN A 186 -13.28 6.12 -15.05
N THR A 187 -13.47 4.96 -14.43
CA THR A 187 -14.36 4.77 -13.27
C THR A 187 -13.54 4.82 -11.99
N LEU A 188 -13.96 5.68 -11.06
CA LEU A 188 -13.27 5.81 -9.77
C LEU A 188 -13.45 4.54 -8.94
N ALA A 189 -12.34 3.91 -8.55
CA ALA A 189 -12.33 2.72 -7.69
C ALA A 189 -12.06 3.09 -6.23
N ILE A 190 -11.03 3.89 -5.98
CA ILE A 190 -10.60 4.26 -4.62
C ILE A 190 -10.32 5.76 -4.58
N ASN A 191 -10.73 6.39 -3.49
CA ASN A 191 -10.38 7.77 -3.17
C ASN A 191 -9.80 7.82 -1.76
N ALA A 192 -8.49 7.91 -1.67
CA ALA A 192 -7.76 8.18 -0.45
C ALA A 192 -7.71 9.69 -0.28
N LYS A 193 -8.57 10.22 0.59
CA LYS A 193 -8.58 11.66 0.93
C LYS A 193 -7.42 12.00 1.84
N SER A 194 -6.97 13.23 1.74
CA SER A 194 -6.10 13.90 2.69
C SER A 194 -6.84 14.22 3.98
#